data_a9f3912781f2b409373b25c6cbbbac90
#
_entry.id   a9f3912781f2b409373b25c6cbbbac90
#
_cell.length_a   1.000
_cell.length_b   1.000
_cell.length_c   1.000
_cell.angle_alpha   90.00
_cell.angle_beta   90.00
_cell.angle_gamma   90.00
#
_symmetry.space_group_name_H-M   'P 1'
#
loop_
_entity.id
_entity.type
_entity.pdbx_description
1 polymer ?
#
loop_
_entity_poly.entity_id
_entity_poly.type
_entity_poly.pdbx_seq_one_letter_code
_entity_poly.pdbx_strand_id
1 'polypeptide(L)'
;MLAVIVGNLTGMDGSILGIRFYDIYTFLGTLFMNALKMLIVPLIVSSIITGIAGLGDSGSMGRLGGKTLLYYLTTSLFAIMVGLLMVNIMTPGIVDGEPAREILPLSAEDTADISARVDGRGAGDVVDIFVRMVPVNIVAAAAQGQMLGLIFFSLLFGYFMTRISGPPAQVLKDFWEGIFAVMMKITDWVMLFAPLGVFALVAKVVASTGFAAFQPVLTFLLTVLGALAIHLLVVLPLLLRLLGGVSPLRHYQAMTPALLTAFSTASSSATLPVSMDCVENRAGVSNRTTSFVLPLGATVNMDGTAPVSYTHLRAHETF
;
A
#
# COMPACT_ATOMS: atom_id res chain seq x y z
N MET A 1 -21.17 0.72 -7.64
CA MET A 1 -22.39 0.92 -8.46
C MET A 1 -23.45 1.76 -7.73
N LEU A 2 -23.92 1.39 -6.53
CA LEU A 2 -24.96 2.16 -5.81
C LEU A 2 -24.55 3.64 -5.60
N ALA A 3 -23.30 3.91 -5.18
CA ALA A 3 -22.78 5.26 -4.99
C ALA A 3 -22.81 6.12 -6.27
N VAL A 4 -22.55 5.52 -7.42
CA VAL A 4 -22.58 6.19 -8.73
C VAL A 4 -24.01 6.57 -9.10
N ILE A 5 -24.95 5.63 -8.93
CA ILE A 5 -26.37 5.89 -9.21
C ILE A 5 -26.90 6.99 -8.30
N VAL A 6 -26.68 6.85 -6.99
CA VAL A 6 -27.19 7.81 -6.01
C VAL A 6 -26.53 9.18 -6.17
N GLY A 7 -25.19 9.23 -6.37
CA GLY A 7 -24.47 10.49 -6.63
C GLY A 7 -24.98 11.22 -7.87
N ASN A 8 -25.22 10.49 -8.96
CA ASN A 8 -25.75 11.08 -10.19
C ASN A 8 -27.22 11.56 -10.05
N LEU A 9 -28.05 10.83 -9.30
CA LEU A 9 -29.45 11.22 -9.07
C LEU A 9 -29.59 12.44 -8.15
N THR A 10 -28.74 12.53 -7.11
CA THR A 10 -28.80 13.63 -6.16
C THR A 10 -28.12 14.89 -6.67
N GLY A 11 -27.07 14.75 -7.49
CA GLY A 11 -26.29 15.88 -7.96
C GLY A 11 -25.76 16.76 -6.82
N MET A 12 -25.42 18.01 -7.12
CA MET A 12 -24.95 18.97 -6.13
C MET A 12 -26.09 19.66 -5.34
N ASP A 13 -27.27 19.73 -5.92
CA ASP A 13 -28.41 20.52 -5.40
C ASP A 13 -29.46 19.66 -4.68
N GLY A 14 -29.39 18.34 -4.82
CA GLY A 14 -30.30 17.43 -4.15
C GLY A 14 -30.24 17.58 -2.64
N SER A 15 -31.37 17.84 -2.00
CA SER A 15 -31.47 18.06 -0.55
C SER A 15 -32.65 17.32 0.08
N ILE A 16 -32.50 16.96 1.34
CA ILE A 16 -33.55 16.41 2.19
C ILE A 16 -33.58 17.19 3.51
N LEU A 17 -34.73 17.65 3.95
CA LEU A 17 -34.86 18.44 5.18
C LEU A 17 -33.95 19.67 5.25
N GLY A 18 -33.59 20.28 4.11
CA GLY A 18 -32.71 21.45 4.04
C GLY A 18 -31.19 21.15 4.08
N ILE A 19 -30.79 19.87 4.17
CA ILE A 19 -29.40 19.45 4.12
C ILE A 19 -29.12 18.87 2.74
N ARG A 20 -28.07 19.36 2.06
CA ARG A 20 -27.67 18.82 0.76
C ARG A 20 -27.00 17.46 0.93
N PHE A 21 -27.35 16.52 0.06
CA PHE A 21 -26.69 15.21 0.04
C PHE A 21 -25.18 15.33 -0.17
N TYR A 22 -24.74 16.30 -0.98
CA TYR A 22 -23.33 16.59 -1.21
C TYR A 22 -22.58 16.93 0.10
N ASP A 23 -23.18 17.66 1.02
CA ASP A 23 -22.57 17.99 2.32
C ASP A 23 -22.44 16.75 3.21
N ILE A 24 -23.43 15.85 3.16
CA ILE A 24 -23.39 14.57 3.86
C ILE A 24 -22.26 13.68 3.30
N TYR A 25 -22.15 13.60 1.97
CA TYR A 25 -21.06 12.82 1.33
C TYR A 25 -19.69 13.40 1.67
N THR A 26 -19.57 14.73 1.65
CA THR A 26 -18.32 15.41 2.02
C THR A 26 -17.95 15.13 3.46
N PHE A 27 -18.88 15.23 4.40
CA PHE A 27 -18.64 14.94 5.81
C PHE A 27 -18.19 13.50 6.06
N LEU A 28 -18.95 12.52 5.57
CA LEU A 28 -18.65 11.10 5.76
C LEU A 28 -17.34 10.69 5.07
N GLY A 29 -17.13 11.17 3.84
CA GLY A 29 -15.91 10.90 3.09
C GLY A 29 -14.67 11.49 3.77
N THR A 30 -14.75 12.74 4.24
CA THR A 30 -13.65 13.42 4.95
C THR A 30 -13.36 12.73 6.27
N LEU A 31 -14.39 12.36 7.05
CA LEU A 31 -14.23 11.65 8.31
C LEU A 31 -13.50 10.31 8.10
N PHE A 32 -13.91 9.54 7.10
CA PHE A 32 -13.27 8.26 6.75
C PHE A 32 -11.81 8.45 6.31
N MET A 33 -11.54 9.44 5.43
CA MET A 33 -10.17 9.74 5.00
C MET A 33 -9.27 10.19 6.16
N ASN A 34 -9.79 11.01 7.07
CA ASN A 34 -9.04 11.44 8.25
C ASN A 34 -8.76 10.26 9.19
N ALA A 35 -9.73 9.35 9.38
CA ALA A 35 -9.51 8.13 10.15
C ALA A 35 -8.40 7.25 9.54
N LEU A 36 -8.36 7.09 8.21
CA LEU A 36 -7.27 6.38 7.54
C LEU A 36 -5.93 7.10 7.69
N LYS A 37 -5.89 8.42 7.46
CA LYS A 37 -4.65 9.22 7.59
C LYS A 37 -4.07 9.16 9.00
N MET A 38 -4.91 9.15 10.03
CA MET A 38 -4.50 9.04 11.44
C MET A 38 -3.70 7.76 11.73
N LEU A 39 -4.00 6.67 11.01
CA LEU A 39 -3.35 5.38 11.22
C LEU A 39 -1.96 5.28 10.57
N ILE A 40 -1.68 6.07 9.55
CA ILE A 40 -0.50 5.89 8.68
C ILE A 40 0.80 5.92 9.48
N VAL A 41 1.03 6.98 10.26
CA VAL A 41 2.29 7.19 10.97
C VAL A 41 2.56 6.09 12.02
N PRO A 42 1.66 5.85 12.99
CA PRO A 42 1.92 4.85 14.03
C PRO A 42 1.97 3.41 13.47
N LEU A 43 1.18 3.11 12.42
CA LEU A 43 1.20 1.80 11.79
C LEU A 43 2.54 1.55 11.06
N ILE A 44 3.01 2.50 10.25
CA ILE A 44 4.29 2.38 9.53
C ILE A 44 5.44 2.23 10.52
N VAL A 45 5.52 3.10 11.52
CA VAL A 45 6.62 3.08 12.49
C VAL A 45 6.64 1.74 13.25
N SER A 46 5.52 1.33 13.82
CA SER A 46 5.46 0.07 14.59
C SER A 46 5.70 -1.16 13.71
N SER A 47 5.15 -1.19 12.50
CA SER A 47 5.34 -2.31 11.55
C SER A 47 6.80 -2.49 11.15
N ILE A 48 7.50 -1.40 10.81
CA ILE A 48 8.90 -1.46 10.39
C ILE A 48 9.79 -1.87 11.57
N ILE A 49 9.59 -1.26 12.76
CA ILE A 49 10.39 -1.59 13.94
C ILE A 49 10.23 -3.06 14.31
N THR A 50 8.99 -3.56 14.40
CA THR A 50 8.72 -4.97 14.71
C THR A 50 9.25 -5.91 13.62
N GLY A 51 9.10 -5.54 12.35
CA GLY A 51 9.62 -6.31 11.24
C GLY A 51 11.13 -6.50 11.32
N ILE A 52 11.88 -5.42 11.55
CA ILE A 52 13.35 -5.47 11.70
C ILE A 52 13.78 -6.18 12.99
N ALA A 53 13.12 -5.90 14.11
CA ALA A 53 13.40 -6.55 15.39
C ALA A 53 13.14 -8.07 15.36
N GLY A 54 12.20 -8.52 14.53
CA GLY A 54 11.92 -9.94 14.32
C GLY A 54 13.02 -10.70 13.54
N LEU A 55 13.97 -10.00 12.90
CA LEU A 55 15.04 -10.63 12.13
C LEU A 55 16.07 -11.38 12.98
N GLY A 56 16.16 -11.12 14.28
CA GLY A 56 16.94 -11.87 15.25
C GLY A 56 18.45 -11.93 14.97
N ASP A 57 19.23 -12.26 16.00
CA ASP A 57 20.69 -12.21 16.03
C ASP A 57 21.33 -13.58 15.68
N SER A 58 21.02 -14.20 14.55
CA SER A 58 21.69 -15.45 14.17
C SER A 58 22.60 -15.25 12.95
N GLY A 59 23.91 -15.46 13.15
CA GLY A 59 24.93 -15.33 12.09
C GLY A 59 24.71 -16.23 10.85
N SER A 60 23.88 -17.27 10.94
CA SER A 60 23.41 -18.07 9.80
C SER A 60 22.29 -17.39 8.99
N MET A 61 21.67 -16.39 9.57
CA MET A 61 20.58 -15.59 9.00
C MET A 61 21.08 -14.57 7.97
N GLY A 62 22.34 -14.13 8.05
CA GLY A 62 22.90 -13.14 7.13
C GLY A 62 22.81 -13.57 5.66
N ARG A 63 23.09 -14.84 5.37
CA ARG A 63 23.02 -15.37 3.99
C ARG A 63 21.59 -15.56 3.51
N LEU A 64 20.71 -16.05 4.38
CA LEU A 64 19.27 -16.19 4.07
C LEU A 64 18.62 -14.82 3.96
N GLY A 65 18.88 -13.91 4.91
CA GLY A 65 18.37 -12.55 4.92
C GLY A 65 18.79 -11.75 3.69
N GLY A 66 20.07 -11.82 3.31
CA GLY A 66 20.58 -11.16 2.12
C GLY A 66 19.91 -11.66 0.83
N LYS A 67 19.71 -12.99 0.69
CA LYS A 67 18.98 -13.55 -0.45
C LYS A 67 17.52 -13.15 -0.47
N THR A 68 16.87 -13.15 0.68
CA THR A 68 15.47 -12.76 0.84
C THR A 68 15.28 -11.29 0.47
N LEU A 69 16.13 -10.41 0.99
CA LEU A 69 16.07 -8.98 0.67
C LEU A 69 16.31 -8.72 -0.82
N LEU A 70 17.31 -9.37 -1.41
CA LEU A 70 17.57 -9.25 -2.86
C LEU A 70 16.38 -9.72 -3.68
N TYR A 71 15.75 -10.84 -3.28
CA TYR A 71 14.55 -11.35 -3.94
C TYR A 71 13.39 -10.35 -3.82
N TYR A 72 13.13 -9.79 -2.65
CA TYR A 72 12.07 -8.80 -2.44
C TYR A 72 12.29 -7.54 -3.28
N LEU A 73 13.50 -6.99 -3.27
CA LEU A 73 13.84 -5.84 -4.11
C LEU A 73 13.64 -6.14 -5.59
N THR A 74 13.97 -7.35 -6.03
CA THR A 74 13.81 -7.77 -7.42
C THR A 74 12.33 -7.90 -7.79
N THR A 75 11.51 -8.54 -6.97
CA THR A 75 10.06 -8.69 -7.25
C THR A 75 9.35 -7.35 -7.20
N SER A 76 9.66 -6.49 -6.24
CA SER A 76 9.10 -5.14 -6.16
C SER A 76 9.50 -4.28 -7.35
N LEU A 77 10.74 -4.38 -7.82
CA LEU A 77 11.19 -3.69 -9.03
C LEU A 77 10.37 -4.14 -10.26
N PHE A 78 10.18 -5.46 -10.44
CA PHE A 78 9.34 -5.96 -11.53
C PHE A 78 7.88 -5.52 -11.39
N ALA A 79 7.35 -5.48 -10.16
CA ALA A 79 5.99 -5.00 -9.91
C ALA A 79 5.82 -3.53 -10.34
N ILE A 80 6.80 -2.68 -10.00
CA ILE A 80 6.85 -1.26 -10.42
C ILE A 80 6.96 -1.16 -11.94
N MET A 81 7.83 -1.94 -12.58
CA MET A 81 7.98 -1.93 -14.05
C MET A 81 6.69 -2.33 -14.76
N VAL A 82 5.99 -3.35 -14.26
CA VAL A 82 4.68 -3.76 -14.81
C VAL A 82 3.64 -2.67 -14.60
N GLY A 83 3.59 -2.03 -13.44
CA GLY A 83 2.72 -0.90 -13.18
C GLY A 83 2.98 0.25 -14.17
N LEU A 84 4.26 0.62 -14.35
CA LEU A 84 4.68 1.66 -15.29
C LEU A 84 4.27 1.32 -16.73
N LEU A 85 4.50 0.07 -17.16
CA LEU A 85 4.11 -0.39 -18.49
C LEU A 85 2.60 -0.27 -18.71
N MET A 86 1.80 -0.75 -17.75
CA MET A 86 0.34 -0.70 -17.83
C MET A 86 -0.20 0.72 -17.85
N VAL A 87 0.36 1.62 -17.06
CA VAL A 87 -0.05 3.05 -17.07
C VAL A 87 0.27 3.70 -18.40
N ASN A 88 1.43 3.40 -19.01
CA ASN A 88 1.80 3.96 -20.31
C ASN A 88 0.94 3.40 -21.46
N ILE A 89 0.46 2.15 -21.34
CA ILE A 89 -0.42 1.54 -22.34
C ILE A 89 -1.85 2.04 -22.22
N MET A 90 -2.37 2.09 -20.96
CA MET A 90 -3.79 2.39 -20.70
C MET A 90 -4.06 3.88 -20.53
N THR A 91 -3.02 4.69 -20.28
CA THR A 91 -3.09 6.15 -20.06
C THR A 91 -4.31 6.60 -19.23
N PRO A 92 -4.51 6.08 -18.00
CA PRO A 92 -5.74 6.28 -17.24
C PRO A 92 -6.01 7.74 -16.82
N GLY A 93 -5.01 8.62 -16.95
CA GLY A 93 -5.12 10.05 -16.65
C GLY A 93 -5.48 10.92 -17.86
N ILE A 94 -5.73 10.33 -19.04
CA ILE A 94 -6.09 11.06 -20.25
C ILE A 94 -7.48 10.66 -20.70
N VAL A 95 -8.38 11.64 -20.87
CA VAL A 95 -9.74 11.46 -21.37
C VAL A 95 -9.89 12.33 -22.61
N ASP A 96 -10.21 11.73 -23.75
CA ASP A 96 -10.39 12.41 -25.06
C ASP A 96 -9.18 13.28 -25.48
N GLY A 97 -7.97 12.91 -25.04
CA GLY A 97 -6.71 13.62 -25.36
C GLY A 97 -6.36 14.76 -24.39
N GLU A 98 -7.24 15.06 -23.43
CA GLU A 98 -7.04 16.09 -22.41
C GLU A 98 -6.72 15.44 -21.05
N PRO A 99 -5.89 16.06 -20.21
CA PRO A 99 -5.64 15.57 -18.84
C PRO A 99 -6.95 15.54 -18.04
N ALA A 100 -7.23 14.44 -17.37
CA ALA A 100 -8.44 14.25 -16.57
C ALA A 100 -8.63 15.33 -15.47
N ARG A 101 -7.55 15.98 -15.03
CA ARG A 101 -7.58 17.11 -14.06
C ARG A 101 -8.39 18.31 -14.58
N GLU A 102 -8.44 18.53 -15.89
CA GLU A 102 -9.17 19.65 -16.47
C GLU A 102 -10.68 19.38 -16.53
N ILE A 103 -11.06 18.10 -16.48
CA ILE A 103 -12.43 17.63 -16.50
C ILE A 103 -12.98 17.44 -15.08
N LEU A 104 -12.08 17.12 -14.13
CA LEU A 104 -12.42 16.92 -12.71
C LEU A 104 -12.20 18.23 -11.95
N PRO A 105 -13.23 18.84 -11.31
CA PRO A 105 -13.05 20.01 -10.47
C PRO A 105 -12.34 19.63 -9.16
N LEU A 106 -11.01 19.44 -9.25
CA LEU A 106 -10.16 19.27 -8.08
C LEU A 106 -10.04 20.63 -7.40
N SER A 107 -10.09 20.67 -6.07
CA SER A 107 -9.94 21.93 -5.33
C SER A 107 -8.54 22.50 -5.60
N ALA A 108 -8.45 23.82 -5.77
CA ALA A 108 -7.18 24.50 -6.03
C ALA A 108 -6.12 24.25 -4.94
N GLU A 109 -6.53 23.90 -3.72
CA GLU A 109 -5.65 23.52 -2.61
C GLU A 109 -4.97 22.15 -2.83
N ASP A 110 -5.68 21.16 -3.38
CA ASP A 110 -5.12 19.84 -3.67
C ASP A 110 -4.10 19.89 -4.83
N THR A 111 -4.34 20.77 -5.82
CA THR A 111 -3.44 20.98 -6.96
C THR A 111 -2.18 21.79 -6.63
N ALA A 112 -2.27 22.77 -5.76
CA ALA A 112 -1.13 23.60 -5.37
C ALA A 112 -0.07 22.81 -4.57
N ASP A 113 -0.51 21.90 -3.72
CA ASP A 113 0.38 21.05 -2.91
C ASP A 113 1.10 19.97 -3.75
N ILE A 114 0.50 19.54 -4.86
CA ILE A 114 1.06 18.56 -5.80
C ILE A 114 2.03 19.24 -6.77
N SER A 115 1.67 20.39 -7.34
CA SER A 115 2.55 21.12 -8.26
C SER A 115 3.82 21.64 -7.56
N ALA A 116 3.73 22.09 -6.31
CA ALA A 116 4.90 22.46 -5.51
C ALA A 116 5.88 21.29 -5.24
N ARG A 117 5.40 20.05 -5.36
CA ARG A 117 6.23 18.84 -5.21
C ARG A 117 6.84 18.34 -6.52
N VAL A 118 6.37 18.80 -7.66
CA VAL A 118 6.77 18.32 -8.99
C VAL A 118 7.67 19.30 -9.74
N ASP A 119 7.51 20.61 -9.52
CA ASP A 119 8.32 21.63 -10.19
C ASP A 119 9.79 21.60 -9.74
N GLY A 120 10.68 21.29 -10.66
CA GLY A 120 12.14 21.49 -10.50
C GLY A 120 12.98 20.23 -10.33
N ARG A 121 12.54 19.06 -10.73
CA ARG A 121 13.32 17.80 -10.56
C ARG A 121 14.48 17.67 -11.55
N GLY A 122 15.71 17.72 -11.00
CA GLY A 122 16.98 17.50 -11.70
C GLY A 122 17.92 16.58 -10.92
N ALA A 123 19.17 16.42 -11.36
CA ALA A 123 20.17 15.59 -10.69
C ALA A 123 20.46 16.01 -9.23
N GLY A 124 20.09 17.24 -8.83
CA GLY A 124 20.14 17.72 -7.45
C GLY A 124 19.14 17.02 -6.51
N ASP A 125 18.02 16.51 -7.06
CA ASP A 125 16.94 15.91 -6.26
C ASP A 125 17.35 14.59 -5.58
N VAL A 126 18.31 13.87 -6.17
CA VAL A 126 18.85 12.65 -5.53
C VAL A 126 19.51 13.01 -4.20
N VAL A 127 20.24 14.12 -4.13
CA VAL A 127 20.85 14.61 -2.88
C VAL A 127 19.75 15.03 -1.90
N ASP A 128 18.74 15.73 -2.37
CA ASP A 128 17.60 16.15 -1.54
C ASP A 128 16.79 14.96 -0.97
N ILE A 129 16.68 13.87 -1.71
CA ILE A 129 16.09 12.63 -1.18
C ILE A 129 16.88 12.11 0.01
N PHE A 130 18.22 12.06 -0.09
CA PHE A 130 19.07 11.64 1.03
C PHE A 130 19.02 12.61 2.21
N VAL A 131 18.96 13.90 1.96
CA VAL A 131 18.80 14.92 3.02
C VAL A 131 17.46 14.78 3.72
N ARG A 132 16.37 14.61 2.98
CA ARG A 132 15.01 14.38 3.54
C ARG A 132 14.87 13.04 4.27
N MET A 133 15.72 12.07 3.97
CA MET A 133 15.75 10.78 4.67
C MET A 133 16.19 10.92 6.12
N VAL A 134 17.00 11.96 6.45
CA VAL A 134 17.46 12.22 7.82
C VAL A 134 16.79 13.50 8.33
N PRO A 135 15.57 13.42 8.91
CA PRO A 135 14.86 14.59 9.36
C PRO A 135 15.52 15.21 10.60
N VAL A 136 15.54 16.53 10.67
CA VAL A 136 16.07 17.27 11.83
C VAL A 136 15.29 16.98 13.11
N ASN A 137 13.99 16.71 12.97
CA ASN A 137 13.10 16.39 14.09
C ASN A 137 12.09 15.32 13.64
N ILE A 138 12.17 14.15 14.26
CA ILE A 138 11.31 13.00 13.91
C ILE A 138 9.84 13.25 14.24
N VAL A 139 9.54 13.99 15.30
CA VAL A 139 8.17 14.31 15.68
C VAL A 139 7.55 15.31 14.69
N ALA A 140 8.31 16.30 14.27
CA ALA A 140 7.89 17.23 13.22
C ALA A 140 7.69 16.49 11.87
N ALA A 141 8.60 15.58 11.52
CA ALA A 141 8.47 14.73 10.33
C ALA A 141 7.18 13.87 10.36
N ALA A 142 6.84 13.33 11.52
CA ALA A 142 5.60 12.59 11.74
C ALA A 142 4.36 13.48 11.54
N ALA A 143 4.35 14.67 12.15
CA ALA A 143 3.25 15.62 12.04
C ALA A 143 3.05 16.15 10.61
N GLN A 144 4.14 16.32 9.87
CA GLN A 144 4.13 16.80 8.48
C GLN A 144 3.96 15.67 7.44
N GLY A 145 3.85 14.42 7.87
CA GLY A 145 3.70 13.28 6.96
C GLY A 145 4.95 13.00 6.10
N GLN A 146 6.15 13.35 6.57
CA GLN A 146 7.42 13.06 5.89
C GLN A 146 7.78 11.57 6.03
N MET A 147 7.10 10.72 5.25
CA MET A 147 7.18 9.26 5.39
C MET A 147 8.59 8.71 5.22
N LEU A 148 9.40 9.29 4.31
CA LEU A 148 10.76 8.81 4.06
C LEU A 148 11.65 8.90 5.30
N GLY A 149 11.57 10.02 6.02
CA GLY A 149 12.31 10.21 7.28
C GLY A 149 11.84 9.26 8.38
N LEU A 150 10.51 9.02 8.47
CA LEU A 150 9.94 8.08 9.43
C LEU A 150 10.39 6.63 9.15
N ILE A 151 10.36 6.22 7.89
CA ILE A 151 10.81 4.89 7.46
C ILE A 151 12.29 4.70 7.82
N PHE A 152 13.14 5.66 7.46
CA PHE A 152 14.58 5.61 7.76
C PHE A 152 14.86 5.53 9.27
N PHE A 153 14.22 6.39 10.06
CA PHE A 153 14.34 6.34 11.52
C PHE A 153 13.88 4.99 12.08
N SER A 154 12.74 4.47 11.61
CA SER A 154 12.19 3.20 12.08
C SER A 154 13.09 2.01 11.74
N LEU A 155 13.75 2.02 10.56
CA LEU A 155 14.74 1.04 10.17
C LEU A 155 15.97 1.09 11.10
N LEU A 156 16.51 2.29 11.38
CA LEU A 156 17.62 2.47 12.29
C LEU A 156 17.24 2.04 13.71
N PHE A 157 16.10 2.47 14.21
CA PHE A 157 15.63 2.12 15.54
C PHE A 157 15.47 0.61 15.71
N GLY A 158 14.79 -0.06 14.76
CA GLY A 158 14.63 -1.51 14.74
C GLY A 158 15.97 -2.24 14.69
N TYR A 159 16.89 -1.78 13.83
CA TYR A 159 18.23 -2.36 13.75
C TYR A 159 19.01 -2.23 15.07
N PHE A 160 19.09 -1.02 15.65
CA PHE A 160 19.82 -0.85 16.91
C PHE A 160 19.13 -1.52 18.09
N MET A 161 17.81 -1.69 18.04
CA MET A 161 17.07 -2.48 19.04
C MET A 161 17.55 -3.95 19.05
N THR A 162 17.91 -4.53 17.91
CA THR A 162 18.50 -5.89 17.86
C THR A 162 19.93 -5.97 18.42
N ARG A 163 20.59 -4.82 18.62
CA ARG A 163 21.95 -4.75 19.21
C ARG A 163 21.96 -4.56 20.73
N ILE A 164 20.82 -4.30 21.31
CA ILE A 164 20.67 -4.25 22.77
C ILE A 164 20.47 -5.68 23.27
N SER A 165 21.10 -6.00 24.42
CA SER A 165 21.03 -7.32 25.05
C SER A 165 20.27 -7.25 26.36
N GLY A 166 19.74 -8.39 26.82
CA GLY A 166 19.09 -8.52 28.13
C GLY A 166 17.66 -8.03 28.20
N PRO A 167 17.12 -7.85 29.42
CA PRO A 167 15.71 -7.52 29.63
C PRO A 167 15.19 -6.29 28.89
N PRO A 168 15.97 -5.19 28.73
CA PRO A 168 15.48 -4.02 27.98
C PRO A 168 15.17 -4.30 26.51
N ALA A 169 15.90 -5.21 25.87
CA ALA A 169 15.64 -5.58 24.47
C ALA A 169 14.27 -6.26 24.33
N GLN A 170 13.93 -7.18 25.26
CA GLN A 170 12.65 -7.88 25.24
C GLN A 170 11.50 -6.92 25.52
N VAL A 171 11.65 -6.03 26.51
CA VAL A 171 10.62 -5.02 26.83
C VAL A 171 10.32 -4.11 25.64
N LEU A 172 11.36 -3.65 24.92
CA LEU A 172 11.16 -2.82 23.73
C LEU A 172 10.50 -3.60 22.61
N LYS A 173 10.84 -4.87 22.42
CA LYS A 173 10.23 -5.73 21.42
C LYS A 173 8.74 -5.92 21.71
N ASP A 174 8.40 -6.34 22.93
CA ASP A 174 7.02 -6.56 23.37
C ASP A 174 6.19 -5.26 23.28
N PHE A 175 6.79 -4.11 23.59
CA PHE A 175 6.17 -2.80 23.47
C PHE A 175 5.78 -2.48 22.02
N TRP A 176 6.70 -2.62 21.08
CA TRP A 176 6.41 -2.32 19.68
C TRP A 176 5.49 -3.34 19.02
N GLU A 177 5.60 -4.62 19.37
CA GLU A 177 4.65 -5.65 18.95
C GLU A 177 3.24 -5.36 19.48
N GLY A 178 3.13 -4.90 20.73
CA GLY A 178 1.87 -4.47 21.34
C GLY A 178 1.26 -3.26 20.61
N ILE A 179 2.06 -2.23 20.30
CA ILE A 179 1.60 -1.07 19.51
C ILE A 179 1.11 -1.52 18.15
N PHE A 180 1.88 -2.33 17.43
CA PHE A 180 1.49 -2.83 16.11
C PHE A 180 0.17 -3.60 16.17
N ALA A 181 0.00 -4.49 17.15
CA ALA A 181 -1.22 -5.25 17.35
C ALA A 181 -2.44 -4.34 17.61
N VAL A 182 -2.27 -3.30 18.44
CA VAL A 182 -3.33 -2.31 18.71
C VAL A 182 -3.66 -1.54 17.42
N MET A 183 -2.66 -1.10 16.66
CA MET A 183 -2.87 -0.38 15.41
C MET A 183 -3.61 -1.22 14.37
N MET A 184 -3.30 -2.52 14.28
CA MET A 184 -4.05 -3.45 13.43
C MET A 184 -5.52 -3.55 13.85
N LYS A 185 -5.81 -3.62 15.15
CA LYS A 185 -7.21 -3.65 15.65
C LYS A 185 -7.96 -2.36 15.35
N ILE A 186 -7.31 -1.21 15.49
CA ILE A 186 -7.91 0.08 15.12
C ILE A 186 -8.15 0.13 13.60
N THR A 187 -7.21 -0.37 12.80
CA THR A 187 -7.37 -0.47 11.34
C THR A 187 -8.57 -1.34 10.98
N ASP A 188 -8.69 -2.53 11.56
CA ASP A 188 -9.84 -3.42 11.36
C ASP A 188 -11.15 -2.70 11.71
N TRP A 189 -11.19 -1.97 12.83
CA TRP A 189 -12.37 -1.21 13.23
C TRP A 189 -12.71 -0.08 12.24
N VAL A 190 -11.73 0.70 11.80
CA VAL A 190 -11.92 1.75 10.78
C VAL A 190 -12.41 1.15 9.47
N MET A 191 -11.90 -0.01 9.07
CA MET A 191 -12.29 -0.71 7.85
C MET A 191 -13.73 -1.24 7.87
N LEU A 192 -14.37 -1.40 9.02
CA LEU A 192 -15.81 -1.68 9.11
C LEU A 192 -16.65 -0.55 8.49
N PHE A 193 -16.15 0.68 8.54
CA PHE A 193 -16.80 1.86 7.95
C PHE A 193 -16.41 2.10 6.49
N ALA A 194 -15.48 1.30 5.93
CA ALA A 194 -15.03 1.46 4.55
C ALA A 194 -16.17 1.44 3.52
N PRO A 195 -17.18 0.56 3.60
CA PRO A 195 -18.28 0.59 2.65
C PRO A 195 -19.02 1.93 2.63
N LEU A 196 -19.25 2.53 3.81
CA LEU A 196 -19.89 3.83 3.96
C LEU A 196 -18.99 4.98 3.50
N GLY A 197 -17.72 4.96 3.91
CA GLY A 197 -16.73 5.97 3.54
C GLY A 197 -16.45 6.00 2.05
N VAL A 198 -16.25 4.84 1.43
CA VAL A 198 -16.04 4.69 -0.02
C VAL A 198 -17.32 5.10 -0.78
N PHE A 199 -18.49 4.68 -0.30
CA PHE A 199 -19.76 5.14 -0.87
C PHE A 199 -19.84 6.67 -0.90
N ALA A 200 -19.55 7.33 0.22
CA ALA A 200 -19.63 8.78 0.33
C ALA A 200 -18.61 9.49 -0.59
N LEU A 201 -17.36 9.00 -0.65
CA LEU A 201 -16.33 9.55 -1.52
C LEU A 201 -16.70 9.43 -3.00
N VAL A 202 -17.17 8.25 -3.44
CA VAL A 202 -17.58 8.03 -4.83
C VAL A 202 -18.82 8.84 -5.16
N ALA A 203 -19.84 8.87 -4.26
CA ALA A 203 -21.05 9.65 -4.48
C ALA A 203 -20.76 11.17 -4.55
N LYS A 204 -19.84 11.67 -3.71
CA LYS A 204 -19.36 13.06 -3.76
C LYS A 204 -18.77 13.41 -5.12
N VAL A 205 -17.85 12.59 -5.61
CA VAL A 205 -17.18 12.81 -6.91
C VAL A 205 -18.21 12.78 -8.04
N VAL A 206 -19.07 11.77 -8.08
CA VAL A 206 -20.09 11.65 -9.13
C VAL A 206 -21.11 12.78 -9.07
N ALA A 207 -21.50 13.23 -7.88
CA ALA A 207 -22.41 14.35 -7.72
C ALA A 207 -21.84 15.68 -8.26
N SER A 208 -20.51 15.89 -8.12
CA SER A 208 -19.85 17.12 -8.60
C SER A 208 -19.47 17.08 -10.09
N THR A 209 -19.11 15.91 -10.63
CA THR A 209 -18.58 15.77 -12.00
C THR A 209 -19.52 15.04 -12.95
N GLY A 210 -20.60 14.45 -12.42
CA GLY A 210 -21.52 13.65 -13.20
C GLY A 210 -20.94 12.30 -13.63
N PHE A 211 -21.61 11.63 -14.56
CA PHE A 211 -21.21 10.28 -15.01
C PHE A 211 -19.91 10.27 -15.82
N ALA A 212 -19.49 11.41 -16.38
CA ALA A 212 -18.24 11.54 -17.14
C ALA A 212 -16.99 11.22 -16.30
N ALA A 213 -17.02 11.49 -14.98
CA ALA A 213 -15.92 11.15 -14.07
C ALA A 213 -15.76 9.64 -13.84
N PHE A 214 -16.75 8.82 -14.18
CA PHE A 214 -16.68 7.38 -13.98
C PHE A 214 -15.71 6.70 -14.96
N GLN A 215 -15.59 7.22 -16.17
CA GLN A 215 -14.71 6.65 -17.20
C GLN A 215 -13.23 6.63 -16.78
N PRO A 216 -12.63 7.74 -16.29
CA PRO A 216 -11.24 7.73 -15.79
C PRO A 216 -11.03 6.75 -14.63
N VAL A 217 -11.97 6.72 -13.68
CA VAL A 217 -11.91 5.81 -12.52
C VAL A 217 -11.96 4.34 -12.95
N LEU A 218 -12.83 4.01 -13.90
CA LEU A 218 -12.91 2.64 -14.45
C LEU A 218 -11.62 2.27 -15.20
N THR A 219 -11.09 3.16 -16.02
CA THR A 219 -9.83 2.95 -16.74
C THR A 219 -8.68 2.76 -15.76
N PHE A 220 -8.61 3.57 -14.70
CA PHE A 220 -7.64 3.39 -13.61
C PHE A 220 -7.78 2.02 -12.94
N LEU A 221 -9.00 1.62 -12.56
CA LEU A 221 -9.26 0.32 -11.95
C LEU A 221 -8.81 -0.84 -12.85
N LEU A 222 -9.15 -0.79 -14.14
CA LEU A 222 -8.74 -1.81 -15.11
C LEU A 222 -7.23 -1.84 -15.32
N THR A 223 -6.56 -0.68 -15.28
CA THR A 223 -5.10 -0.57 -15.36
C THR A 223 -4.44 -1.28 -14.16
N VAL A 224 -4.94 -0.99 -12.95
CA VAL A 224 -4.44 -1.61 -11.71
C VAL A 224 -4.69 -3.12 -11.72
N LEU A 225 -5.91 -3.56 -12.03
CA LEU A 225 -6.23 -4.99 -12.11
C LEU A 225 -5.40 -5.71 -13.17
N GLY A 226 -5.18 -5.08 -14.31
CA GLY A 226 -4.32 -5.60 -15.38
C GLY A 226 -2.87 -5.73 -14.92
N ALA A 227 -2.32 -4.72 -14.25
CA ALA A 227 -0.96 -4.76 -13.71
C ALA A 227 -0.80 -5.87 -12.66
N LEU A 228 -1.73 -6.00 -11.72
CA LEU A 228 -1.73 -7.06 -10.72
C LEU A 228 -1.87 -8.44 -11.35
N ALA A 229 -2.73 -8.60 -12.36
CA ALA A 229 -2.89 -9.86 -13.07
C ALA A 229 -1.61 -10.27 -13.82
N ILE A 230 -0.96 -9.35 -14.51
CA ILE A 230 0.32 -9.61 -15.20
C ILE A 230 1.40 -9.99 -14.17
N HIS A 231 1.51 -9.24 -13.08
CA HIS A 231 2.49 -9.54 -12.04
C HIS A 231 2.26 -10.93 -11.43
N LEU A 232 1.02 -11.25 -11.04
CA LEU A 232 0.66 -12.51 -10.42
C LEU A 232 0.74 -13.70 -11.39
N LEU A 233 0.27 -13.55 -12.63
CA LEU A 233 0.09 -14.69 -13.56
C LEU A 233 1.26 -14.86 -14.54
N VAL A 234 2.12 -13.83 -14.71
CA VAL A 234 3.25 -13.88 -15.65
C VAL A 234 4.57 -13.70 -14.90
N VAL A 235 4.77 -12.61 -14.19
CA VAL A 235 6.08 -12.27 -13.60
C VAL A 235 6.46 -13.24 -12.49
N LEU A 236 5.61 -13.42 -11.49
CA LEU A 236 5.91 -14.33 -10.37
C LEU A 236 6.06 -15.79 -10.81
N PRO A 237 5.22 -16.35 -11.70
CA PRO A 237 5.43 -17.68 -12.26
C PRO A 237 6.72 -17.83 -13.04
N LEU A 238 7.09 -16.81 -13.81
CA LEU A 238 8.34 -16.80 -14.58
C LEU A 238 9.56 -16.83 -13.63
N LEU A 239 9.57 -15.98 -12.62
CA LEU A 239 10.62 -15.95 -11.60
C LEU A 239 10.69 -17.29 -10.85
N LEU A 240 9.55 -17.86 -10.45
CA LEU A 240 9.50 -19.15 -9.75
C LEU A 240 10.08 -20.28 -10.62
N ARG A 241 9.78 -20.27 -11.92
CA ARG A 241 10.30 -21.28 -12.85
C ARG A 241 11.78 -21.09 -13.14
N LEU A 242 12.24 -19.84 -13.35
CA LEU A 242 13.62 -19.55 -13.73
C LEU A 242 14.58 -19.64 -12.55
N LEU A 243 14.20 -19.12 -11.39
CA LEU A 243 15.06 -19.08 -10.19
C LEU A 243 14.86 -20.30 -9.29
N GLY A 244 13.62 -20.78 -9.15
CA GLY A 244 13.26 -21.88 -8.27
C GLY A 244 13.24 -23.24 -8.95
N GLY A 245 13.16 -23.31 -10.28
CA GLY A 245 13.00 -24.56 -11.03
C GLY A 245 11.69 -25.31 -10.75
N VAL A 246 10.74 -24.66 -10.06
CA VAL A 246 9.48 -25.27 -9.61
C VAL A 246 8.37 -24.95 -10.62
N SER A 247 7.44 -25.90 -10.78
CA SER A 247 6.25 -25.71 -11.61
C SER A 247 5.31 -24.68 -10.96
N PRO A 248 5.03 -23.53 -11.61
CA PRO A 248 4.14 -22.50 -11.06
C PRO A 248 2.73 -23.05 -10.78
N LEU A 249 2.20 -23.89 -11.65
CA LEU A 249 0.86 -24.44 -11.47
C LEU A 249 0.76 -25.31 -10.21
N ARG A 250 1.76 -26.18 -9.97
CA ARG A 250 1.81 -26.99 -8.75
C ARG A 250 1.95 -26.13 -7.49
N HIS A 251 2.73 -25.06 -7.58
CA HIS A 251 2.88 -24.11 -6.48
C HIS A 251 1.56 -23.40 -6.18
N TYR A 252 0.86 -22.88 -7.18
CA TYR A 252 -0.45 -22.26 -6.99
C TYR A 252 -1.49 -23.22 -6.43
N GLN A 253 -1.49 -24.50 -6.87
CA GLN A 253 -2.34 -25.52 -6.29
C GLN A 253 -2.03 -25.77 -4.80
N ALA A 254 -0.76 -25.82 -4.43
CA ALA A 254 -0.35 -25.93 -3.02
C ALA A 254 -0.79 -24.72 -2.19
N MET A 255 -0.72 -23.52 -2.78
CA MET A 255 -1.05 -22.24 -2.12
C MET A 255 -2.53 -21.86 -2.21
N THR A 256 -3.38 -22.66 -2.85
CA THR A 256 -4.81 -22.33 -3.05
C THR A 256 -5.54 -21.92 -1.75
N PRO A 257 -5.40 -22.61 -0.59
CA PRO A 257 -6.07 -22.16 0.63
C PRO A 257 -5.58 -20.79 1.12
N ALA A 258 -4.28 -20.52 1.00
CA ALA A 258 -3.72 -19.22 1.37
C ALA A 258 -4.22 -18.12 0.45
N LEU A 259 -4.28 -18.37 -0.88
CA LEU A 259 -4.79 -17.40 -1.85
C LEU A 259 -6.28 -17.09 -1.61
N LEU A 260 -7.10 -18.09 -1.34
CA LEU A 260 -8.52 -17.90 -1.02
C LEU A 260 -8.71 -17.13 0.28
N THR A 261 -7.90 -17.44 1.31
CA THR A 261 -7.93 -16.72 2.58
C THR A 261 -7.49 -15.26 2.40
N ALA A 262 -6.42 -15.01 1.65
CA ALA A 262 -5.94 -13.66 1.35
C ALA A 262 -7.01 -12.83 0.61
N PHE A 263 -7.66 -13.43 -0.39
CA PHE A 263 -8.74 -12.79 -1.14
C PHE A 263 -9.95 -12.46 -0.25
N SER A 264 -10.30 -13.37 0.66
CA SER A 264 -11.46 -13.20 1.54
C SER A 264 -11.22 -12.20 2.67
N THR A 265 -10.00 -12.18 3.21
CA THR A 265 -9.64 -11.31 4.36
C THR A 265 -9.09 -9.97 3.92
N ALA A 266 -8.61 -9.85 2.69
CA ALA A 266 -7.84 -8.71 2.18
C ALA A 266 -6.69 -8.29 3.13
N SER A 267 -6.11 -9.27 3.84
CA SER A 267 -5.08 -9.05 4.86
C SER A 267 -3.97 -10.07 4.78
N SER A 268 -2.75 -9.62 4.50
CA SER A 268 -1.54 -10.45 4.47
C SER A 268 -1.22 -11.03 5.86
N SER A 269 -1.41 -10.23 6.91
CA SER A 269 -1.15 -10.66 8.30
C SER A 269 -2.13 -11.74 8.77
N ALA A 270 -3.42 -11.59 8.46
CA ALA A 270 -4.42 -12.60 8.81
C ALA A 270 -4.22 -13.91 8.02
N THR A 271 -3.67 -13.82 6.81
CA THR A 271 -3.40 -14.99 5.96
C THR A 271 -2.08 -15.69 6.32
N LEU A 272 -1.18 -15.03 7.04
CA LEU A 272 0.17 -15.52 7.29
C LEU A 272 0.22 -16.94 7.86
N PRO A 273 -0.58 -17.35 8.87
CA PRO A 273 -0.56 -18.72 9.40
C PRO A 273 -0.92 -19.77 8.35
N VAL A 274 -1.94 -19.47 7.53
CA VAL A 274 -2.37 -20.38 6.44
C VAL A 274 -1.32 -20.45 5.35
N SER A 275 -0.65 -19.32 5.03
CA SER A 275 0.45 -19.27 4.07
C SER A 275 1.64 -20.10 4.54
N MET A 276 1.99 -20.04 5.82
CA MET A 276 3.05 -20.84 6.41
C MET A 276 2.74 -22.32 6.32
N ASP A 277 1.54 -22.74 6.70
CA ASP A 277 1.09 -24.12 6.59
C ASP A 277 1.16 -24.65 5.14
N CYS A 278 0.66 -23.85 4.18
CA CYS A 278 0.70 -24.23 2.77
C CYS A 278 2.14 -24.37 2.24
N VAL A 279 3.03 -23.47 2.61
CA VAL A 279 4.43 -23.50 2.15
C VAL A 279 5.19 -24.65 2.79
N GLU A 280 4.99 -24.94 4.06
CA GLU A 280 5.65 -26.05 4.76
C GLU A 280 5.10 -27.41 4.37
N ASN A 281 3.81 -27.61 4.52
CA ASN A 281 3.19 -28.92 4.43
C ASN A 281 2.76 -29.31 3.01
N ARG A 282 2.51 -28.34 2.12
CA ARG A 282 2.07 -28.61 0.74
C ARG A 282 3.14 -28.33 -0.30
N ALA A 283 3.97 -27.27 -0.10
CA ALA A 283 5.05 -26.96 -1.02
C ALA A 283 6.41 -27.54 -0.58
N GLY A 284 6.52 -28.11 0.63
CA GLY A 284 7.69 -28.85 1.11
C GLY A 284 8.90 -27.96 1.47
N VAL A 285 8.68 -26.70 1.81
CA VAL A 285 9.74 -25.76 2.23
C VAL A 285 10.00 -25.93 3.72
N SER A 286 11.26 -25.89 4.12
CA SER A 286 11.63 -26.05 5.54
C SER A 286 11.03 -24.96 6.42
N ASN A 287 10.57 -25.33 7.61
CA ASN A 287 10.06 -24.40 8.63
C ASN A 287 11.01 -23.23 8.89
N ARG A 288 12.33 -23.49 8.95
CA ARG A 288 13.37 -22.45 9.14
C ARG A 288 13.27 -21.34 8.08
N THR A 289 13.05 -21.68 6.82
CA THR A 289 12.94 -20.72 5.73
C THR A 289 11.58 -20.03 5.78
N THR A 290 10.53 -20.77 6.00
CA THR A 290 9.15 -20.29 6.03
C THR A 290 8.94 -19.28 7.17
N SER A 291 9.37 -19.63 8.40
CA SER A 291 9.23 -18.79 9.58
C SER A 291 10.03 -17.49 9.52
N PHE A 292 11.06 -17.43 8.67
CA PHE A 292 11.83 -16.21 8.44
C PHE A 292 11.26 -15.39 7.28
N VAL A 293 11.09 -16.02 6.12
CA VAL A 293 10.75 -15.30 4.87
C VAL A 293 9.31 -14.79 4.90
N LEU A 294 8.32 -15.60 5.28
CA LEU A 294 6.93 -15.20 5.14
C LEU A 294 6.49 -14.05 6.07
N PRO A 295 6.84 -14.03 7.38
CA PRO A 295 6.52 -12.87 8.22
C PRO A 295 7.17 -11.57 7.74
N LEU A 296 8.44 -11.66 7.31
CA LEU A 296 9.14 -10.51 6.73
C LEU A 296 8.47 -10.06 5.43
N GLY A 297 8.10 -11.00 4.55
CA GLY A 297 7.40 -10.70 3.29
C GLY A 297 6.04 -10.06 3.51
N ALA A 298 5.29 -10.50 4.50
CA ALA A 298 3.97 -9.94 4.80
C ALA A 298 4.01 -8.45 5.21
N THR A 299 5.18 -7.96 5.65
CA THR A 299 5.37 -6.57 6.08
C THR A 299 6.20 -5.73 5.12
N VAL A 300 7.23 -6.31 4.51
CA VAL A 300 8.23 -5.59 3.69
C VAL A 300 7.99 -5.77 2.19
N ASN A 301 7.55 -6.96 1.75
CA ASN A 301 7.38 -7.27 0.33
C ASN A 301 5.92 -7.19 -0.11
N MET A 302 5.42 -5.96 -0.21
CA MET A 302 4.04 -5.70 -0.64
C MET A 302 3.97 -5.39 -2.15
N ASP A 303 4.38 -6.35 -2.98
CA ASP A 303 4.44 -6.21 -4.44
C ASP A 303 3.09 -5.85 -5.08
N GLY A 304 1.97 -6.21 -4.44
CA GLY A 304 0.65 -5.83 -4.89
C GLY A 304 0.35 -4.33 -4.77
N THR A 305 0.97 -3.64 -3.80
CA THR A 305 0.79 -2.19 -3.61
C THR A 305 1.71 -1.36 -4.50
N ALA A 306 2.85 -1.90 -4.92
CA ALA A 306 3.83 -1.20 -5.74
C ALA A 306 3.28 -0.73 -7.10
N PRO A 307 2.60 -1.58 -7.91
CA PRO A 307 1.94 -1.12 -9.14
C PRO A 307 0.83 -0.11 -8.88
N VAL A 308 0.06 -0.29 -7.80
CA VAL A 308 -1.05 0.61 -7.43
C VAL A 308 -0.52 2.00 -7.09
N SER A 309 0.50 2.08 -6.23
CA SER A 309 1.12 3.35 -5.82
C SER A 309 1.71 4.09 -7.01
N TYR A 310 2.37 3.37 -7.93
CA TYR A 310 2.96 3.97 -9.11
C TYR A 310 1.90 4.44 -10.12
N THR A 311 0.85 3.66 -10.33
CA THR A 311 -0.30 4.04 -11.17
C THR A 311 -0.98 5.29 -10.64
N HIS A 312 -1.11 5.37 -9.33
CA HIS A 312 -1.68 6.52 -8.65
C HIS A 312 -0.81 7.78 -8.79
N LEU A 313 0.51 7.64 -8.58
CA LEU A 313 1.47 8.74 -8.76
C LEU A 313 1.46 9.25 -10.20
N ARG A 314 1.54 8.36 -11.19
CA ARG A 314 1.55 8.74 -12.60
C ARG A 314 0.21 9.31 -13.08
N ALA A 315 -0.90 8.78 -12.59
CA ALA A 315 -2.20 9.39 -12.82
C ALA A 315 -2.23 10.83 -12.30
N HIS A 316 -1.62 11.10 -11.14
CA HIS A 316 -1.48 12.45 -10.61
C HIS A 316 -0.46 13.33 -11.38
N GLU A 317 0.58 12.76 -11.98
CA GLU A 317 1.52 13.52 -12.83
C GLU A 317 0.91 13.91 -14.20
N THR A 318 -0.06 13.14 -14.67
CA THR A 318 -0.89 13.46 -15.85
C THR A 318 -2.17 14.22 -15.48
N PHE A 319 -2.40 14.38 -14.19
CA PHE A 319 -3.41 15.25 -13.60
C PHE A 319 -2.82 16.70 -13.38
#